data_f2e30d4ee4950b5e16f9da6c3f608e21
#
_entry.id   f2e30d4ee4950b5e16f9da6c3f608e21
#
_cell.length_a   1.000
_cell.length_b   1.000
_cell.length_c   1.000
_cell.angle_alpha   90.00
_cell.angle_beta   90.00
_cell.angle_gamma   90.00
#
_symmetry.space_group_name_H-M   'P 1'
#
loop_
_entity.id
_entity.type
_entity.pdbx_description
1 polymer ?
#
loop_
_entity_poly.entity_id
_entity_poly.type
_entity_poly.pdbx_seq_one_letter_code
_entity_poly.pdbx_strand_id
1 'polypeptide(L)'
;MAIFAKFTSALSKWYTQQLEPIWFQWRRPKRLQSFSPAVVLPLLPVAQLQLDGRQGGDSPLIRRYQRYYQQFLQVGTLQHGTLQRGPLQQGGIAMLLPLLQYADAATFNRQLKKKAGNFWREADKARRLDLIVQPFMSANYTPDLLEIRRSRKIRAFGPVLDAFTLRLADLGGAPVGLQPLQLPVQAEHWDLYVGVFRPAAGYQQGAVTTDQQLVAYARLHRIGNMLRYAELMGHAQFQRQGVMSLLHLQVVELLLTRNTPWLQGIEYLSYGALEQGSDGLLFWKRKAQFLPYLLLSG
;
A
#
# COMPACT_ATOMS: atom_id res chain seq x y z
N MET A 1 -17.31 -25.70 -16.95
CA MET A 1 -16.48 -25.04 -15.92
C MET A 1 -15.86 -23.71 -16.35
N ALA A 2 -15.31 -23.55 -17.57
CA ALA A 2 -14.68 -22.30 -18.02
C ALA A 2 -15.59 -21.06 -18.07
N ILE A 3 -16.86 -21.25 -18.45
CA ILE A 3 -17.85 -20.15 -18.54
C ILE A 3 -18.22 -19.61 -17.15
N PHE A 4 -18.39 -20.48 -16.18
CA PHE A 4 -18.69 -20.09 -14.79
C PHE A 4 -17.56 -19.30 -14.16
N ALA A 5 -16.31 -19.66 -14.45
CA ALA A 5 -15.13 -18.99 -13.96
C ALA A 5 -14.90 -17.60 -14.58
N LYS A 6 -15.25 -17.41 -15.87
CA LYS A 6 -15.24 -16.09 -16.52
C LYS A 6 -16.34 -15.19 -15.95
N PHE A 7 -17.52 -15.75 -15.65
CA PHE A 7 -18.63 -15.01 -15.07
C PHE A 7 -18.31 -14.52 -13.63
N THR A 8 -17.71 -15.37 -12.78
CA THR A 8 -17.31 -14.98 -11.42
C THR A 8 -16.21 -13.93 -11.41
N SER A 9 -15.24 -14.00 -12.33
CA SER A 9 -14.19 -13.00 -12.48
C SER A 9 -14.76 -11.65 -12.96
N ALA A 10 -15.70 -11.68 -13.90
CA ALA A 10 -16.38 -10.48 -14.40
C ALA A 10 -17.24 -9.84 -13.29
N LEU A 11 -17.95 -10.64 -12.51
CA LEU A 11 -18.77 -10.21 -11.39
C LEU A 11 -17.94 -9.60 -10.25
N SER A 12 -16.78 -10.18 -9.95
CA SER A 12 -15.84 -9.63 -8.99
C SER A 12 -15.29 -8.27 -9.44
N LYS A 13 -14.87 -8.15 -10.69
CA LYS A 13 -14.43 -6.88 -11.26
C LYS A 13 -15.53 -5.83 -11.26
N TRP A 14 -16.75 -6.22 -11.64
CA TRP A 14 -17.90 -5.33 -11.64
C TRP A 14 -18.26 -4.86 -10.22
N TYR A 15 -18.29 -5.77 -9.23
CA TYR A 15 -18.52 -5.43 -7.82
C TYR A 15 -17.47 -4.44 -7.32
N THR A 16 -16.18 -4.72 -7.52
CA THR A 16 -15.08 -3.88 -7.06
C THR A 16 -15.06 -2.52 -7.77
N GLN A 17 -15.48 -2.47 -9.03
CA GLN A 17 -15.48 -1.23 -9.81
C GLN A 17 -16.74 -0.39 -9.63
N GLN A 18 -17.90 -1.00 -9.41
CA GLN A 18 -19.20 -0.32 -9.41
C GLN A 18 -19.81 -0.22 -8.00
N LEU A 19 -19.89 -1.31 -7.25
CA LEU A 19 -20.58 -1.32 -5.96
C LEU A 19 -19.69 -0.91 -4.79
N GLU A 20 -18.44 -1.32 -4.77
CA GLU A 20 -17.52 -0.99 -3.69
C GLU A 20 -17.29 0.54 -3.59
N PRO A 21 -17.10 1.31 -4.70
CA PRO A 21 -17.02 2.76 -4.64
C PRO A 21 -18.31 3.43 -4.14
N ILE A 22 -19.48 2.95 -4.56
CA ILE A 22 -20.76 3.48 -4.12
C ILE A 22 -20.93 3.27 -2.60
N TRP A 23 -20.59 2.09 -2.12
CA TRP A 23 -20.66 1.75 -0.70
C TRP A 23 -19.69 2.59 0.15
N PHE A 24 -18.47 2.85 -0.37
CA PHE A 24 -17.52 3.78 0.22
C PHE A 24 -18.04 5.22 0.22
N GLN A 25 -18.64 5.68 -0.88
CA GLN A 25 -19.23 7.03 -0.95
C GLN A 25 -20.36 7.21 0.06
N TRP A 26 -21.19 6.18 0.24
CA TRP A 26 -22.29 6.24 1.21
C TRP A 26 -21.83 6.30 2.67
N ARG A 27 -20.73 5.63 3.02
CA ARG A 27 -20.14 5.67 4.37
C ARG A 27 -19.21 6.87 4.61
N ARG A 28 -18.73 7.49 3.57
CA ARG A 28 -17.83 8.64 3.61
C ARG A 28 -18.32 9.79 4.50
N PRO A 29 -19.59 10.28 4.37
CA PRO A 29 -20.11 11.36 5.21
C PRO A 29 -20.10 11.04 6.70
N LYS A 30 -20.47 9.81 7.08
CA LYS A 30 -20.54 9.41 8.50
C LYS A 30 -19.16 9.36 9.17
N ARG A 31 -18.11 8.99 8.43
CA ARG A 31 -16.74 9.00 8.94
C ARG A 31 -16.13 10.39 8.99
N LEU A 32 -16.39 11.23 8.00
CA LEU A 32 -15.95 12.63 8.02
C LEU A 32 -16.63 13.42 9.16
N GLN A 33 -17.90 13.12 9.46
CA GLN A 33 -18.62 13.71 10.57
C GLN A 33 -17.99 13.37 11.93
N SER A 34 -17.47 12.15 12.10
CA SER A 34 -16.78 11.75 13.35
C SER A 34 -15.47 12.50 13.62
N PHE A 35 -14.91 13.18 12.62
CA PHE A 35 -13.70 13.99 12.73
C PHE A 35 -13.98 15.50 12.87
N SER A 36 -15.25 15.91 13.05
CA SER A 36 -15.64 17.31 13.11
C SER A 36 -15.05 18.16 11.98
N PRO A 37 -15.50 17.97 10.74
CA PRO A 37 -14.84 18.49 9.53
C PRO A 37 -14.68 20.01 9.51
N ALA A 38 -15.58 20.72 10.17
CA ALA A 38 -15.57 22.19 10.19
C ALA A 38 -14.36 22.80 10.92
N VAL A 39 -13.78 22.03 11.87
CA VAL A 39 -12.72 22.55 12.75
C VAL A 39 -11.34 22.03 12.39
N VAL A 40 -11.23 20.80 11.84
CA VAL A 40 -9.95 20.10 11.64
C VAL A 40 -9.38 20.27 10.23
N LEU A 41 -10.23 20.39 9.22
CA LEU A 41 -9.77 20.43 7.82
C LEU A 41 -8.90 21.65 7.45
N PRO A 42 -9.11 22.86 7.99
CA PRO A 42 -8.23 23.99 7.72
C PRO A 42 -6.82 23.84 8.29
N LEU A 43 -6.64 22.92 9.26
CA LEU A 43 -5.37 22.72 9.97
C LEU A 43 -4.58 21.50 9.44
N LEU A 44 -5.10 20.80 8.42
CA LEU A 44 -4.36 19.66 7.86
C LEU A 44 -3.16 20.15 7.06
N PRO A 45 -2.00 19.48 7.21
CA PRO A 45 -0.83 19.78 6.42
C PRO A 45 -1.10 19.49 4.94
N VAL A 46 -0.44 20.28 4.09
CA VAL A 46 -0.54 20.18 2.63
C VAL A 46 0.67 19.41 2.10
N ALA A 47 0.45 18.47 1.21
CA ALA A 47 1.48 17.81 0.43
C ALA A 47 1.31 18.15 -1.05
N GLN A 48 2.40 18.45 -1.74
CA GLN A 48 2.40 18.68 -3.19
C GLN A 48 2.78 17.39 -3.91
N LEU A 49 1.94 16.98 -4.86
CA LEU A 49 2.22 15.87 -5.75
C LEU A 49 3.05 16.39 -6.94
N GLN A 50 4.33 16.04 -6.97
CA GLN A 50 5.21 16.34 -8.08
C GLN A 50 5.21 15.17 -9.06
N LEU A 51 4.58 15.37 -10.20
CA LEU A 51 4.58 14.43 -11.32
C LEU A 51 5.60 14.96 -12.33
N ASP A 52 6.85 14.54 -12.22
CA ASP A 52 7.86 14.94 -13.20
C ASP A 52 7.51 14.39 -14.57
N GLY A 53 6.97 15.30 -15.42
CA GLY A 53 6.49 14.98 -16.76
C GLY A 53 7.61 14.80 -17.80
N ARG A 54 8.89 14.80 -17.40
CA ARG A 54 10.00 14.92 -18.37
C ARG A 54 10.39 13.64 -19.10
N GLN A 55 10.04 12.44 -18.60
CA GLN A 55 10.50 11.20 -19.24
C GLN A 55 9.44 10.08 -19.33
N GLY A 56 8.25 10.28 -18.86
CA GLY A 56 7.26 9.23 -18.82
C GLY A 56 6.11 9.42 -19.80
N GLY A 57 6.40 9.75 -21.06
CA GLY A 57 5.35 9.91 -22.06
C GLY A 57 4.27 8.83 -21.91
N ASP A 58 3.06 9.14 -22.11
CA ASP A 58 1.81 8.37 -22.37
C ASP A 58 1.69 6.88 -21.94
N SER A 59 2.52 6.44 -20.97
CA SER A 59 2.46 5.07 -20.44
C SER A 59 1.10 4.81 -19.78
N PRO A 60 0.39 3.71 -20.11
CA PRO A 60 -0.85 3.34 -19.45
C PRO A 60 -0.74 3.22 -17.94
N LEU A 61 0.46 2.87 -17.44
CA LEU A 61 0.78 2.75 -16.02
C LEU A 61 0.74 4.12 -15.34
N ILE A 62 1.42 5.12 -15.92
CA ILE A 62 1.45 6.50 -15.41
C ILE A 62 0.05 7.09 -15.39
N ARG A 63 -0.71 6.94 -16.48
CA ARG A 63 -2.12 7.38 -16.55
C ARG A 63 -3.00 6.73 -15.48
N ARG A 64 -2.78 5.47 -15.17
CA ARG A 64 -3.51 4.76 -14.12
C ARG A 64 -3.18 5.32 -12.73
N TYR A 65 -1.91 5.66 -12.47
CA TYR A 65 -1.47 6.20 -11.19
C TYR A 65 -1.90 7.66 -11.02
N GLN A 66 -1.80 8.47 -12.06
CA GLN A 66 -2.34 9.83 -12.06
C GLN A 66 -3.81 9.83 -11.70
N ARG A 67 -4.64 8.98 -12.35
CA ARG A 67 -6.06 8.82 -12.01
C ARG A 67 -6.30 8.40 -10.57
N TYR A 68 -5.40 7.60 -9.99
CA TYR A 68 -5.52 7.25 -8.58
C TYR A 68 -5.33 8.47 -7.68
N TYR A 69 -4.34 9.32 -7.95
CA TYR A 69 -4.11 10.50 -7.12
C TYR A 69 -5.12 11.61 -7.35
N GLN A 70 -5.72 11.70 -8.55
CA GLN A 70 -6.78 12.67 -8.85
C GLN A 70 -7.94 12.63 -7.84
N GLN A 71 -8.27 11.45 -7.30
CA GLN A 71 -9.31 11.34 -6.28
C GLN A 71 -8.97 12.03 -4.95
N PHE A 72 -7.71 12.40 -4.73
CA PHE A 72 -7.23 13.08 -3.53
C PHE A 72 -6.93 14.55 -3.78
N LEU A 73 -6.72 14.96 -5.03
CA LEU A 73 -6.37 16.33 -5.34
C LEU A 73 -7.49 17.27 -4.90
N GLN A 74 -7.11 18.29 -4.16
CA GLN A 74 -8.00 19.37 -3.78
C GLN A 74 -7.96 20.43 -4.88
N VAL A 75 -9.14 20.96 -5.23
CA VAL A 75 -9.24 22.13 -6.10
C VAL A 75 -9.38 23.34 -5.19
N GLY A 76 -8.42 24.24 -5.26
CA GLY A 76 -8.41 25.46 -4.46
C GLY A 76 -7.07 26.17 -4.56
N THR A 77 -7.07 27.44 -4.18
CA THR A 77 -5.85 28.26 -4.08
C THR A 77 -5.35 28.29 -2.65
N LEU A 78 -4.06 28.13 -2.45
CA LEU A 78 -3.40 28.42 -1.18
C LEU A 78 -3.30 29.94 -1.00
N GLN A 79 -4.08 30.50 -0.07
CA GLN A 79 -3.90 31.88 0.38
C GLN A 79 -3.38 31.88 1.81
N HIS A 80 -2.22 32.50 2.02
CA HIS A 80 -1.55 32.60 3.33
C HIS A 80 -1.39 31.25 4.06
N GLY A 81 -1.06 30.18 3.33
CA GLY A 81 -0.90 28.82 3.89
C GLY A 81 -2.21 28.09 4.20
N THR A 82 -3.34 28.68 3.93
CA THR A 82 -4.67 28.09 4.12
C THR A 82 -5.29 27.76 2.76
N LEU A 83 -5.75 26.53 2.57
CA LEU A 83 -6.45 26.13 1.36
C LEU A 83 -7.87 26.74 1.35
N GLN A 84 -8.10 27.72 0.49
CA GLN A 84 -9.45 28.19 0.19
C GLN A 84 -10.11 27.21 -0.79
N ARG A 85 -11.10 26.49 -0.33
CA ARG A 85 -11.85 25.53 -1.14
C ARG A 85 -12.84 26.23 -2.05
N GLY A 86 -12.79 25.88 -3.34
CA GLY A 86 -13.93 26.10 -4.22
C GLY A 86 -15.13 25.21 -3.83
N PRO A 87 -16.36 25.64 -4.09
CA PRO A 87 -17.58 25.03 -3.54
C PRO A 87 -17.89 23.61 -4.03
N LEU A 88 -17.14 22.97 -4.92
CA LEU A 88 -17.64 21.81 -5.66
C LEU A 88 -16.74 20.58 -5.80
N GLN A 89 -15.51 20.53 -5.24
CA GLN A 89 -14.72 19.29 -5.35
C GLN A 89 -14.03 18.95 -4.02
N GLN A 90 -14.64 18.04 -3.28
CA GLN A 90 -14.04 17.42 -2.11
C GLN A 90 -13.22 16.21 -2.54
N GLY A 91 -11.93 16.38 -2.82
CA GLY A 91 -10.98 15.28 -2.88
C GLY A 91 -10.93 14.53 -1.55
N GLY A 92 -10.59 13.24 -1.58
CA GLY A 92 -10.34 12.44 -0.38
C GLY A 92 -9.16 13.01 0.43
N ILE A 93 -9.11 12.72 1.72
CA ILE A 93 -7.97 13.07 2.57
C ILE A 93 -6.94 11.95 2.46
N ALA A 94 -5.75 12.26 1.92
CA ALA A 94 -4.70 11.28 1.76
C ALA A 94 -4.08 10.90 3.11
N MET A 95 -3.78 9.62 3.31
CA MET A 95 -3.00 9.17 4.47
C MET A 95 -1.54 9.01 4.04
N LEU A 96 -0.69 9.94 4.49
CA LEU A 96 0.72 10.03 4.10
C LEU A 96 1.65 9.88 5.31
N LEU A 97 2.77 9.21 5.08
CA LEU A 97 3.92 9.24 5.96
C LEU A 97 5.00 10.14 5.30
N PRO A 98 5.26 11.34 5.84
CA PRO A 98 6.27 12.23 5.30
C PRO A 98 7.67 11.73 5.66
N LEU A 99 8.46 11.33 4.65
CA LEU A 99 9.78 10.73 4.85
C LEU A 99 10.87 11.78 5.10
N LEU A 100 10.67 13.02 4.61
CA LEU A 100 11.67 14.09 4.76
C LEU A 100 11.83 14.57 6.21
N GLN A 101 10.85 14.31 7.08
CA GLN A 101 10.95 14.64 8.50
C GLN A 101 11.93 13.74 9.28
N TYR A 102 12.41 12.66 8.66
CA TYR A 102 13.35 11.72 9.26
C TYR A 102 14.70 11.81 8.54
N ALA A 103 15.75 12.09 9.30
CA ALA A 103 17.11 12.14 8.76
C ALA A 103 17.55 10.74 8.26
N ASP A 104 17.19 9.72 9.01
CA ASP A 104 17.57 8.33 8.79
C ASP A 104 16.60 7.33 9.43
N ALA A 105 16.82 6.06 9.17
CA ALA A 105 16.04 4.95 9.75
C ALA A 105 16.13 4.91 11.28
N ALA A 106 17.26 5.25 11.88
CA ALA A 106 17.43 5.23 13.33
C ALA A 106 16.55 6.30 14.00
N THR A 107 16.47 7.48 13.40
CA THR A 107 15.58 8.57 13.85
C THR A 107 14.12 8.18 13.75
N PHE A 108 13.71 7.58 12.62
CA PHE A 108 12.35 7.05 12.45
C PHE A 108 12.02 6.01 13.54
N ASN A 109 12.89 5.03 13.73
CA ASN A 109 12.70 3.95 14.69
C ASN A 109 12.58 4.46 16.13
N ARG A 110 13.40 5.43 16.51
CA ARG A 110 13.35 6.09 17.82
C ARG A 110 12.02 6.79 18.04
N GLN A 111 11.54 7.55 17.04
CA GLN A 111 10.25 8.23 17.11
C GLN A 111 9.08 7.23 17.13
N LEU A 112 9.11 6.19 16.29
CA LEU A 112 8.10 5.15 16.26
C LEU A 112 7.99 4.43 17.62
N LYS A 113 9.14 4.06 18.23
CA LYS A 113 9.19 3.44 19.55
C LYS A 113 8.54 4.34 20.61
N LYS A 114 8.79 5.66 20.55
CA LYS A 114 8.20 6.63 21.47
C LYS A 114 6.70 6.82 21.26
N LYS A 115 6.24 6.97 20.00
CA LYS A 115 4.87 7.32 19.67
C LYS A 115 3.93 6.10 19.54
N ALA A 116 4.47 4.93 19.17
CA ALA A 116 3.72 3.72 18.86
C ALA A 116 4.46 2.45 19.36
N GLY A 117 4.84 2.42 20.62
CA GLY A 117 5.64 1.35 21.22
C GLY A 117 5.06 -0.06 21.04
N ASN A 118 3.74 -0.22 20.97
CA ASN A 118 3.12 -1.51 20.67
C ASN A 118 3.40 -1.95 19.23
N PHE A 119 3.33 -1.04 18.25
CA PHE A 119 3.65 -1.33 16.86
C PHE A 119 5.12 -1.75 16.72
N TRP A 120 6.02 -1.03 17.40
CA TRP A 120 7.44 -1.40 17.49
C TRP A 120 7.63 -2.80 18.05
N ARG A 121 6.98 -3.12 19.19
CA ARG A 121 7.08 -4.45 19.83
C ARG A 121 6.57 -5.58 18.94
N GLU A 122 5.51 -5.34 18.16
CA GLU A 122 5.01 -6.30 17.17
C GLU A 122 6.06 -6.57 16.08
N ALA A 123 6.69 -5.51 15.54
CA ALA A 123 7.76 -5.65 14.55
C ALA A 123 9.00 -6.37 15.14
N ASP A 124 9.41 -6.02 16.35
CA ASP A 124 10.52 -6.64 17.06
C ASP A 124 10.26 -8.13 17.36
N LYS A 125 9.03 -8.47 17.75
CA LYS A 125 8.60 -9.86 17.89
C LYS A 125 8.77 -10.63 16.58
N ALA A 126 8.35 -10.06 15.46
CA ALA A 126 8.47 -10.69 14.16
C ALA A 126 9.94 -10.85 13.72
N ARG A 127 10.81 -9.90 14.03
CA ARG A 127 12.26 -10.01 13.78
C ARG A 127 12.90 -11.22 14.49
N ARG A 128 12.42 -11.56 15.69
CA ARG A 128 12.94 -12.72 16.47
C ARG A 128 12.46 -14.08 15.95
N LEU A 129 11.62 -14.09 14.91
CA LEU A 129 11.12 -15.31 14.26
C LEU A 129 11.91 -15.66 12.99
N ASP A 130 13.12 -15.12 12.83
CA ASP A 130 14.00 -15.30 11.67
C ASP A 130 13.32 -14.96 10.32
N LEU A 131 12.35 -14.04 10.38
CA LEU A 131 11.67 -13.57 9.18
C LEU A 131 12.56 -12.59 8.39
N ILE A 132 12.67 -12.85 7.10
CA ILE A 132 13.47 -12.06 6.17
C ILE A 132 12.53 -11.12 5.40
N VAL A 133 12.90 -9.84 5.30
CA VAL A 133 12.17 -8.88 4.47
C VAL A 133 13.05 -8.44 3.31
N GLN A 134 12.57 -8.68 2.09
CA GLN A 134 13.34 -8.38 0.88
C GLN A 134 12.44 -8.11 -0.33
N PRO A 135 12.93 -7.36 -1.34
CA PRO A 135 12.31 -7.31 -2.66
C PRO A 135 12.25 -8.71 -3.29
N PHE A 136 11.22 -8.96 -4.10
CA PHE A 136 11.09 -10.22 -4.79
C PHE A 136 10.36 -10.11 -6.14
N MET A 137 10.60 -11.11 -7.01
CA MET A 137 9.86 -11.28 -8.26
C MET A 137 8.55 -12.02 -7.97
N SER A 138 7.41 -11.33 -8.16
CA SER A 138 6.09 -11.89 -7.83
C SER A 138 5.76 -13.18 -8.59
N ALA A 139 6.27 -13.33 -9.81
CA ALA A 139 6.09 -14.53 -10.61
C ALA A 139 6.67 -15.81 -9.97
N ASN A 140 7.68 -15.67 -9.10
CA ASN A 140 8.28 -16.80 -8.39
C ASN A 140 7.45 -17.30 -7.20
N TYR A 141 6.47 -16.50 -6.74
CA TYR A 141 5.70 -16.76 -5.51
C TYR A 141 4.20 -16.70 -5.72
N THR A 142 3.72 -16.98 -6.93
CA THR A 142 2.28 -16.92 -7.26
C THR A 142 1.41 -17.85 -6.41
N PRO A 143 1.83 -19.08 -6.01
CA PRO A 143 1.08 -19.92 -5.09
C PRO A 143 0.89 -19.25 -3.71
N ASP A 144 1.97 -18.72 -3.12
CA ASP A 144 1.89 -18.03 -1.82
C ASP A 144 1.06 -16.74 -1.91
N LEU A 145 1.20 -15.98 -3.00
CA LEU A 145 0.37 -14.79 -3.23
C LEU A 145 -1.12 -15.15 -3.26
N LEU A 146 -1.47 -16.26 -3.92
CA LEU A 146 -2.84 -16.77 -3.95
C LEU A 146 -3.31 -17.18 -2.55
N GLU A 147 -2.47 -17.91 -1.82
CA GLU A 147 -2.79 -18.38 -0.46
C GLU A 147 -2.97 -17.19 0.50
N ILE A 148 -2.07 -16.21 0.48
CA ILE A 148 -2.21 -14.99 1.29
C ILE A 148 -3.54 -14.28 0.98
N ARG A 149 -3.91 -14.11 -0.29
CA ARG A 149 -5.16 -13.47 -0.69
C ARG A 149 -6.39 -14.27 -0.26
N ARG A 150 -6.33 -15.59 -0.30
CA ARG A 150 -7.41 -16.50 0.10
C ARG A 150 -7.49 -16.74 1.60
N SER A 151 -6.43 -16.47 2.36
CA SER A 151 -6.35 -16.74 3.80
C SER A 151 -7.40 -15.98 4.63
N ARG A 152 -7.92 -14.87 4.09
CA ARG A 152 -9.00 -14.07 4.69
C ARG A 152 -10.23 -14.03 3.80
N LYS A 153 -11.25 -14.76 4.19
CA LYS A 153 -12.55 -14.81 3.48
C LYS A 153 -13.44 -13.61 3.81
N ILE A 154 -13.27 -13.01 4.98
CA ILE A 154 -14.10 -11.90 5.49
C ILE A 154 -13.18 -10.77 5.94
N ARG A 155 -13.48 -9.55 5.54
CA ARG A 155 -12.91 -8.29 6.03
C ARG A 155 -13.99 -7.44 6.67
N ALA A 156 -13.61 -6.30 7.25
CA ALA A 156 -14.54 -5.40 7.96
C ALA A 156 -15.77 -4.97 7.13
N PHE A 157 -15.72 -5.12 5.82
CA PHE A 157 -16.78 -4.71 4.89
C PHE A 157 -17.50 -5.89 4.22
N GLY A 158 -17.30 -7.11 4.70
CA GLY A 158 -17.94 -8.30 4.18
C GLY A 158 -16.99 -9.28 3.49
N PRO A 159 -17.52 -10.19 2.67
CA PRO A 159 -16.73 -11.20 1.98
C PRO A 159 -15.69 -10.58 1.04
N VAL A 160 -14.49 -11.15 1.05
CA VAL A 160 -13.43 -10.81 0.08
C VAL A 160 -13.64 -11.68 -1.15
N LEU A 161 -14.20 -11.12 -2.21
CA LEU A 161 -14.51 -11.88 -3.43
C LEU A 161 -13.27 -12.59 -4.00
N ASP A 162 -12.12 -11.93 -4.01
CA ASP A 162 -10.85 -12.53 -4.44
C ASP A 162 -10.54 -13.83 -3.69
N ALA A 163 -10.93 -13.95 -2.41
CA ALA A 163 -10.71 -15.17 -1.64
C ALA A 163 -11.47 -16.40 -2.19
N PHE A 164 -12.53 -16.16 -2.95
CA PHE A 164 -13.37 -17.22 -3.52
C PHE A 164 -13.18 -17.37 -5.04
N THR A 165 -12.83 -16.28 -5.74
CA THR A 165 -12.83 -16.24 -7.20
C THR A 165 -11.44 -16.24 -7.82
N LEU A 166 -10.42 -15.74 -7.10
CA LEU A 166 -9.06 -15.66 -7.59
C LEU A 166 -8.46 -17.05 -7.80
N ARG A 167 -7.85 -17.27 -8.95
CA ARG A 167 -7.19 -18.54 -9.31
C ARG A 167 -5.71 -18.29 -9.58
N LEU A 168 -4.92 -19.33 -9.53
CA LEU A 168 -3.50 -19.26 -9.80
C LEU A 168 -3.20 -18.73 -11.22
N ALA A 169 -4.03 -19.11 -12.19
CA ALA A 169 -3.94 -18.59 -13.56
C ALA A 169 -4.13 -17.07 -13.66
N ASP A 170 -4.92 -16.49 -12.76
CA ASP A 170 -5.15 -15.03 -12.73
C ASP A 170 -3.92 -14.26 -12.21
N LEU A 171 -2.98 -14.97 -11.57
CA LEU A 171 -1.69 -14.48 -11.09
C LEU A 171 -0.52 -14.86 -12.02
N GLY A 172 -0.79 -15.44 -13.18
CA GLY A 172 0.22 -15.85 -14.14
C GLY A 172 0.57 -17.36 -14.12
N GLY A 173 -0.15 -18.16 -13.31
CA GLY A 173 0.11 -19.59 -13.16
C GLY A 173 1.19 -19.93 -12.11
N ALA A 174 1.47 -21.22 -11.93
CA ALA A 174 2.57 -21.66 -11.07
C ALA A 174 3.92 -21.40 -11.77
N PRO A 175 4.97 -21.01 -11.05
CA PRO A 175 6.28 -20.81 -11.63
C PRO A 175 6.85 -22.15 -12.16
N VAL A 176 7.43 -22.12 -13.35
CA VAL A 176 8.12 -23.25 -13.98
C VAL A 176 9.64 -23.08 -13.93
N GLY A 177 10.11 -21.90 -13.55
CA GLY A 177 11.52 -21.57 -13.39
C GLY A 177 11.67 -20.27 -12.60
N LEU A 178 12.80 -20.08 -11.90
CA LEU A 178 13.10 -18.87 -11.15
C LEU A 178 13.39 -17.71 -12.10
N GLN A 179 12.66 -16.65 -11.94
CA GLN A 179 12.93 -15.38 -12.61
C GLN A 179 13.85 -14.51 -11.74
N PRO A 180 14.89 -13.88 -12.31
CA PRO A 180 15.76 -12.99 -11.57
C PRO A 180 14.99 -11.75 -11.08
N LEU A 181 15.34 -11.28 -9.89
CA LEU A 181 14.80 -10.04 -9.36
C LEU A 181 15.24 -8.86 -10.23
N GLN A 182 14.29 -8.09 -10.68
CA GLN A 182 14.52 -6.84 -11.41
C GLN A 182 14.24 -5.66 -10.48
N LEU A 183 15.30 -4.98 -10.05
CA LEU A 183 15.17 -3.74 -9.31
C LEU A 183 14.88 -2.58 -10.27
N PRO A 184 14.16 -1.55 -9.80
CA PRO A 184 13.88 -0.38 -10.62
C PRO A 184 15.17 0.29 -11.10
N VAL A 185 15.24 0.61 -12.39
CA VAL A 185 16.36 1.36 -13.00
C VAL A 185 16.03 2.85 -13.04
N GLN A 186 14.75 3.19 -13.24
CA GLN A 186 14.28 4.58 -13.32
C GLN A 186 13.93 5.11 -11.94
N ALA A 187 14.28 6.40 -11.71
CA ALA A 187 14.03 7.04 -10.42
C ALA A 187 12.56 7.39 -10.19
N GLU A 188 11.75 7.66 -11.21
CA GLU A 188 10.50 8.42 -11.04
C GLU A 188 9.23 7.55 -11.02
N HIS A 189 9.21 6.45 -11.77
CA HIS A 189 8.02 5.61 -11.93
C HIS A 189 8.41 4.15 -11.93
N TRP A 190 7.95 3.39 -10.91
CA TRP A 190 8.23 1.96 -10.85
C TRP A 190 7.24 1.19 -9.96
N ASP A 191 7.20 -0.10 -10.19
CA ASP A 191 6.53 -1.09 -9.36
C ASP A 191 7.56 -2.00 -8.72
N LEU A 192 7.37 -2.34 -7.44
CA LEU A 192 8.21 -3.29 -6.73
C LEU A 192 7.38 -4.10 -5.73
N TYR A 193 7.65 -5.38 -5.65
CA TYR A 193 7.13 -6.22 -4.57
C TYR A 193 8.19 -6.37 -3.48
N VAL A 194 7.77 -6.18 -2.22
CA VAL A 194 8.59 -6.46 -1.03
C VAL A 194 7.83 -7.47 -0.17
N GLY A 195 8.48 -8.57 0.20
CA GLY A 195 7.87 -9.67 0.93
C GLY A 195 8.49 -9.90 2.29
N VAL A 196 7.71 -10.50 3.19
CA VAL A 196 8.19 -11.14 4.42
C VAL A 196 8.24 -12.63 4.17
N PHE A 197 9.39 -13.21 4.35
CA PHE A 197 9.65 -14.62 4.11
C PHE A 197 9.98 -15.35 5.39
N ARG A 198 9.45 -16.56 5.52
CA ARG A 198 9.83 -17.52 6.53
C ARG A 198 10.77 -18.55 5.91
N PRO A 199 11.96 -18.80 6.46
CA PRO A 199 12.81 -19.91 6.01
C PRO A 199 12.05 -21.24 6.05
N ALA A 200 12.14 -22.01 5.00
CA ALA A 200 11.46 -23.30 4.83
C ALA A 200 12.23 -24.16 3.82
N ALA A 201 13.24 -24.88 4.28
CA ALA A 201 14.08 -25.71 3.42
C ALA A 201 13.25 -26.68 2.57
N GLY A 202 13.53 -26.75 1.29
CA GLY A 202 12.81 -27.58 0.32
C GLY A 202 11.41 -27.08 -0.06
N TYR A 203 11.04 -25.87 0.35
CA TYR A 203 9.71 -25.32 0.06
C TYR A 203 9.50 -25.12 -1.44
N GLN A 204 8.35 -25.58 -1.93
CA GLN A 204 8.03 -25.60 -3.36
C GLN A 204 7.05 -24.48 -3.74
N GLN A 205 7.34 -23.82 -4.86
CA GLN A 205 6.45 -22.92 -5.57
C GLN A 205 6.17 -23.49 -6.97
N GLY A 206 5.13 -24.32 -7.07
CA GLY A 206 4.92 -25.08 -8.30
C GLY A 206 6.07 -26.06 -8.56
N ALA A 207 6.78 -25.93 -9.70
CA ALA A 207 7.93 -26.75 -10.05
C ALA A 207 9.27 -26.22 -9.49
N VAL A 208 9.25 -25.11 -8.73
CA VAL A 208 10.45 -24.41 -8.29
C VAL A 208 10.64 -24.53 -6.79
N THR A 209 11.85 -24.84 -6.33
CA THR A 209 12.23 -24.79 -4.91
C THR A 209 12.72 -23.40 -4.55
N THR A 210 12.14 -22.78 -3.52
CA THR A 210 12.48 -21.42 -3.08
C THR A 210 13.16 -21.39 -1.72
N ASP A 211 13.14 -22.47 -0.95
CA ASP A 211 13.66 -22.61 0.42
C ASP A 211 13.10 -21.58 1.41
N GLN A 212 12.05 -20.87 1.00
CA GLN A 212 11.35 -19.87 1.83
C GLN A 212 9.90 -19.71 1.40
N GLN A 213 9.03 -19.49 2.37
CA GLN A 213 7.61 -19.24 2.19
C GLN A 213 7.33 -17.75 2.32
N LEU A 214 6.61 -17.16 1.37
CA LEU A 214 6.12 -15.79 1.45
C LEU A 214 4.90 -15.75 2.40
N VAL A 215 4.99 -14.97 3.49
CA VAL A 215 3.91 -14.88 4.50
C VAL A 215 3.21 -13.53 4.54
N ALA A 216 3.82 -12.49 3.99
CA ALA A 216 3.22 -11.17 3.80
C ALA A 216 3.91 -10.42 2.66
N TYR A 217 3.23 -9.47 2.04
CA TYR A 217 3.83 -8.65 0.99
C TYR A 217 3.22 -7.25 0.91
N ALA A 218 4.01 -6.35 0.36
CA ALA A 218 3.61 -5.05 -0.14
C ALA A 218 3.91 -4.96 -1.64
N ARG A 219 2.97 -4.44 -2.42
CA ARG A 219 3.22 -3.96 -3.77
C ARG A 219 3.34 -2.45 -3.71
N LEU A 220 4.50 -1.96 -4.09
CA LEU A 220 4.87 -0.56 -4.06
C LEU A 220 4.74 0.03 -5.45
N HIS A 221 4.08 1.18 -5.56
CA HIS A 221 4.00 1.95 -6.81
C HIS A 221 4.57 3.33 -6.57
N ARG A 222 5.61 3.69 -7.29
CA ARG A 222 6.16 5.04 -7.28
C ARG A 222 5.62 5.85 -8.45
N ILE A 223 5.27 7.11 -8.17
CA ILE A 223 4.98 8.15 -9.15
C ILE A 223 5.51 9.49 -8.61
N GLY A 224 6.51 10.03 -9.29
CA GLY A 224 7.19 11.25 -8.85
C GLY A 224 7.72 11.14 -7.42
N ASN A 225 7.36 12.10 -6.57
CA ASN A 225 7.75 12.14 -5.15
C ASN A 225 6.88 11.27 -4.22
N MET A 226 5.86 10.59 -4.76
CA MET A 226 4.96 9.72 -3.99
C MET A 226 5.25 8.25 -4.22
N LEU A 227 5.37 7.49 -3.13
CA LEU A 227 5.33 6.04 -3.13
C LEU A 227 4.02 5.57 -2.49
N ARG A 228 3.37 4.59 -3.06
CA ARG A 228 2.10 4.09 -2.58
C ARG A 228 2.18 2.60 -2.24
N TYR A 229 1.58 2.19 -1.12
CA TYR A 229 1.12 0.82 -0.96
C TYR A 229 -0.07 0.56 -1.89
N ALA A 230 0.18 -0.04 -3.05
CA ALA A 230 -0.88 -0.48 -3.95
C ALA A 230 -1.60 -1.70 -3.39
N GLU A 231 -0.83 -2.60 -2.79
CA GLU A 231 -1.31 -3.74 -2.03
C GLU A 231 -0.47 -3.86 -0.75
N LEU A 232 -1.10 -4.26 0.34
CA LEU A 232 -0.43 -4.55 1.61
C LEU A 232 -1.20 -5.68 2.28
N MET A 233 -0.65 -6.89 2.24
CA MET A 233 -1.35 -8.10 2.63
C MET A 233 -0.46 -9.05 3.41
N GLY A 234 -1.04 -9.69 4.42
CA GLY A 234 -0.38 -10.76 5.18
C GLY A 234 -1.31 -11.95 5.34
N HIS A 235 -0.75 -13.13 5.32
CA HIS A 235 -1.46 -14.38 5.56
C HIS A 235 -2.10 -14.37 6.95
N ALA A 236 -3.37 -14.78 7.05
CA ALA A 236 -4.16 -14.66 8.28
C ALA A 236 -3.51 -15.32 9.49
N GLN A 237 -2.86 -16.46 9.30
CA GLN A 237 -2.16 -17.22 10.33
C GLN A 237 -0.99 -16.45 10.96
N PHE A 238 -0.26 -15.66 10.15
CA PHE A 238 0.96 -14.96 10.60
C PHE A 238 0.71 -13.54 11.11
N GLN A 239 -0.51 -13.01 10.99
CA GLN A 239 -0.76 -11.61 11.37
C GLN A 239 -0.51 -11.32 12.85
N ARG A 240 -0.83 -12.26 13.74
CA ARG A 240 -0.56 -12.12 15.19
C ARG A 240 0.91 -12.18 15.53
N GLN A 241 1.76 -12.55 14.59
CA GLN A 241 3.21 -12.58 14.74
C GLN A 241 3.88 -11.22 14.42
N GLY A 242 3.12 -10.21 14.04
CA GLY A 242 3.63 -8.87 13.77
C GLY A 242 4.22 -8.69 12.38
N VAL A 243 3.98 -9.61 11.43
CA VAL A 243 4.55 -9.58 10.07
C VAL A 243 4.23 -8.29 9.32
N MET A 244 3.04 -7.71 9.53
CA MET A 244 2.65 -6.47 8.87
C MET A 244 3.39 -5.26 9.43
N SER A 245 3.63 -5.23 10.73
CA SER A 245 4.42 -4.19 11.40
C SER A 245 5.88 -4.27 11.00
N LEU A 246 6.43 -5.47 10.89
CA LEU A 246 7.79 -5.72 10.38
C LEU A 246 7.94 -5.27 8.93
N LEU A 247 7.02 -5.68 8.06
CA LEU A 247 7.04 -5.32 6.64
C LEU A 247 7.03 -3.80 6.46
N HIS A 248 6.12 -3.10 7.15
CA HIS A 248 6.05 -1.65 7.07
C HIS A 248 7.34 -1.00 7.56
N LEU A 249 7.86 -1.44 8.71
CA LEU A 249 9.09 -0.91 9.29
C LEU A 249 10.27 -1.06 8.31
N GLN A 250 10.44 -2.24 7.72
CA GLN A 250 11.54 -2.52 6.78
C GLN A 250 11.38 -1.75 5.46
N VAL A 251 10.15 -1.57 4.97
CA VAL A 251 9.90 -0.72 3.79
C VAL A 251 10.31 0.73 4.10
N VAL A 252 9.93 1.28 5.27
CA VAL A 252 10.32 2.66 5.63
C VAL A 252 11.84 2.77 5.84
N GLU A 253 12.46 1.79 6.49
CA GLU A 253 13.92 1.73 6.63
C GLU A 253 14.61 1.74 5.25
N LEU A 254 14.15 0.91 4.31
CA LEU A 254 14.65 0.89 2.92
C LEU A 254 14.53 2.28 2.25
N LEU A 255 13.37 2.92 2.37
CA LEU A 255 13.15 4.24 1.76
C LEU A 255 14.05 5.32 2.35
N LEU A 256 14.37 5.23 3.64
CA LEU A 256 15.22 6.20 4.34
C LEU A 256 16.71 5.98 4.08
N THR A 257 17.14 4.87 3.49
CA THR A 257 18.56 4.70 3.07
C THR A 257 18.94 5.66 1.98
N ARG A 258 18.04 5.97 1.04
CA ARG A 258 18.26 6.88 -0.11
C ARG A 258 19.55 6.64 -0.87
N ASN A 259 20.11 5.46 -0.75
CA ASN A 259 21.45 5.10 -1.25
C ASN A 259 21.47 4.67 -2.73
N THR A 260 20.32 4.59 -3.35
CA THR A 260 20.19 4.20 -4.76
C THR A 260 19.35 5.23 -5.53
N PRO A 261 19.61 5.44 -6.84
CA PRO A 261 18.87 6.42 -7.64
C PRO A 261 17.35 6.24 -7.61
N TRP A 262 16.87 5.00 -7.60
CA TRP A 262 15.44 4.71 -7.61
C TRP A 262 14.73 4.95 -6.25
N LEU A 263 15.48 5.24 -5.17
CA LEU A 263 14.93 5.66 -3.87
C LEU A 263 14.97 7.17 -3.64
N GLN A 264 15.82 7.89 -4.42
CA GLN A 264 15.94 9.34 -4.28
C GLN A 264 14.68 10.08 -4.72
N GLY A 265 14.39 11.22 -4.10
CA GLY A 265 13.24 12.06 -4.45
C GLY A 265 11.89 11.52 -3.96
N ILE A 266 11.83 10.40 -3.23
CA ILE A 266 10.59 9.95 -2.57
C ILE A 266 10.41 10.75 -1.27
N GLU A 267 9.36 11.58 -1.23
CA GLU A 267 9.07 12.44 -0.07
C GLU A 267 7.98 11.84 0.82
N TYR A 268 7.05 11.08 0.23
CA TYR A 268 5.88 10.56 0.95
C TYR A 268 5.64 9.09 0.63
N LEU A 269 5.33 8.32 1.68
CA LEU A 269 4.71 7.01 1.54
C LEU A 269 3.21 7.14 1.77
N SER A 270 2.39 6.71 0.81
CA SER A 270 0.93 6.85 0.80
C SER A 270 0.23 5.51 1.06
N TYR A 271 -0.83 5.53 1.88
CA TYR A 271 -1.68 4.36 2.10
C TYR A 271 -3.18 4.70 2.09
N GLY A 272 -3.71 4.95 0.91
CA GLY A 272 -5.12 5.21 0.66
C GLY A 272 -5.63 6.49 1.34
N ALA A 273 -6.96 6.58 1.53
CA ALA A 273 -7.63 7.70 2.14
C ALA A 273 -7.85 7.51 3.65
N LEU A 274 -8.08 8.64 4.35
CA LEU A 274 -8.56 8.65 5.73
C LEU A 274 -9.91 7.95 5.85
N GLU A 275 -10.79 8.16 4.86
CA GLU A 275 -12.14 7.64 4.80
C GLU A 275 -12.22 6.16 4.41
N GLN A 276 -11.13 5.61 3.90
CA GLN A 276 -11.08 4.21 3.43
C GLN A 276 -10.63 3.25 4.52
N GLY A 277 -11.27 2.10 4.55
CA GLY A 277 -10.94 1.00 5.44
C GLY A 277 -11.78 0.94 6.72
N SER A 278 -11.57 -0.06 7.57
CA SER A 278 -12.18 -0.20 8.88
C SER A 278 -11.52 0.69 9.92
N ASP A 279 -12.15 0.82 11.09
CA ASP A 279 -11.55 1.55 12.22
C ASP A 279 -10.24 0.90 12.67
N GLY A 280 -10.17 -0.43 12.60
CA GLY A 280 -8.92 -1.17 12.84
C GLY A 280 -7.83 -0.83 11.84
N LEU A 281 -8.17 -0.65 10.54
CA LEU A 281 -7.20 -0.21 9.54
C LEU A 281 -6.76 1.24 9.77
N LEU A 282 -7.68 2.12 10.13
CA LEU A 282 -7.34 3.50 10.46
C LEU A 282 -6.44 3.57 11.70
N PHE A 283 -6.75 2.78 12.72
CA PHE A 283 -5.92 2.65 13.90
C PHE A 283 -4.50 2.15 13.56
N TRP A 284 -4.42 1.12 12.69
CA TRP A 284 -3.14 0.63 12.19
C TRP A 284 -2.36 1.72 11.43
N LYS A 285 -3.01 2.45 10.52
CA LYS A 285 -2.39 3.57 9.79
C LYS A 285 -1.76 4.59 10.74
N ARG A 286 -2.49 5.00 11.78
CA ARG A 286 -1.99 5.96 12.78
C ARG A 286 -0.79 5.42 13.54
N LYS A 287 -0.82 4.16 13.97
CA LYS A 287 0.33 3.50 14.62
C LYS A 287 1.53 3.41 13.67
N ALA A 288 1.31 3.16 12.39
CA ALA A 288 2.32 3.15 11.33
C ALA A 288 2.77 4.56 10.91
N GLN A 289 2.37 5.61 11.66
CA GLN A 289 2.73 7.03 11.48
C GLN A 289 2.18 7.65 10.20
N PHE A 290 1.15 7.09 9.57
CA PHE A 290 0.42 7.79 8.52
C PHE A 290 -0.46 8.89 9.12
N LEU A 291 -0.35 10.09 8.56
CA LEU A 291 -1.09 11.28 8.96
C LEU A 291 -2.01 11.74 7.82
N PRO A 292 -3.13 12.39 8.14
CA PRO A 292 -4.02 12.96 7.12
C PRO A 292 -3.41 14.20 6.48
N TYR A 293 -3.44 14.25 5.14
CA TYR A 293 -2.93 15.36 4.33
C TYR A 293 -3.94 15.79 3.27
N LEU A 294 -3.95 17.08 2.97
CA LEU A 294 -4.54 17.62 1.75
C LEU A 294 -3.52 17.51 0.62
N LEU A 295 -3.90 16.96 -0.52
CA LEU A 295 -3.01 16.77 -1.66
C LEU A 295 -3.29 17.82 -2.72
N LEU A 296 -2.26 18.55 -3.15
CA LEU A 296 -2.31 19.49 -4.24
C LEU A 296 -1.47 18.98 -5.41
N SER A 297 -1.85 19.36 -6.64
CA SER A 297 -0.98 19.23 -7.79
C SER A 297 0.12 20.27 -7.70
N GLY A 298 1.37 19.84 -7.85
CA GLY A 298 2.51 20.73 -8.02
C GLY A 298 2.61 21.24 -9.45
#